data_9fe249eeb689205d362326d9d7c21f92
#
_entry.id   9fe249eeb689205d362326d9d7c21f92
#
_cell.length_a   1.000
_cell.length_b   1.000
_cell.length_c   1.000
_cell.angle_alpha   90.00
_cell.angle_beta   90.00
_cell.angle_gamma   90.00
#
_symmetry.space_group_name_H-M   'P 1'
#
loop_
_entity.id
_entity.type
_entity.pdbx_description
1 polymer ?
#
loop_
_entity_poly.entity_id
_entity_poly.type
_entity_poly.pdbx_seq_one_letter_code
_entity_poly.pdbx_strand_id
1 'polypeptide(L)'
;MVNHVSIEVNQGEIVGLLGPNGAGKTTTFYQVVGLIKPDVGDVFLDDKNITRLPMYKRARMGIGYLPQEASVFRKLSVENNISAVLEMTDLSKAEQKEKMERLLDELHLHHVRKSNGDVLSGGERRRTEIARALAVDPKFMLLDEPFAGIDPIAVEDIQSIVAKLKYKNIGILITDHNVTETLSICDRAYLLIEGKIFKQGTAEELAEDEQVRKLYLGRNFELKRKDWLHEEARGKTSDVLDNIIRSVESALDWRDRIQEAEHERERSLGYGYISDDNMVVNLGLDDYAKFLTELKRSLIEYGKQNNNPEILARADKFLAEGGDVVTDLNTILLFLKGEQS
;
A
#
# COMPACT_ATOMS: atom_id res chain seq x y z
N MET A 1 22.68 6.19 14.09
CA MET A 1 22.56 4.73 14.37
C MET A 1 21.16 4.49 14.84
N VAL A 2 20.45 3.49 14.29
CA VAL A 2 19.09 3.10 14.74
C VAL A 2 19.22 2.24 15.99
N ASN A 3 18.43 2.52 17.02
CA ASN A 3 18.57 1.88 18.34
C ASN A 3 17.19 1.59 18.95
N HIS A 4 16.80 0.31 18.98
CA HIS A 4 15.53 -0.17 19.53
C HIS A 4 14.31 0.53 18.91
N VAL A 5 14.25 0.54 17.57
CA VAL A 5 13.11 1.07 16.80
C VAL A 5 12.20 -0.08 16.41
N SER A 6 10.92 0.01 16.80
CA SER A 6 9.86 -0.89 16.36
C SER A 6 8.78 -0.05 15.68
N ILE A 7 8.50 -0.35 14.42
CA ILE A 7 7.47 0.31 13.63
C ILE A 7 6.59 -0.74 12.97
N GLU A 8 5.36 -0.38 12.73
CA GLU A 8 4.35 -1.22 12.10
C GLU A 8 3.62 -0.41 11.05
N VAL A 9 3.25 -1.03 9.96
CA VAL A 9 2.43 -0.43 8.89
C VAL A 9 1.41 -1.46 8.46
N ASN A 10 0.13 -1.09 8.47
CA ASN A 10 -0.95 -1.94 7.99
C ASN A 10 -1.32 -1.61 6.54
N GLN A 11 -1.92 -2.56 5.83
CA GLN A 11 -2.49 -2.26 4.52
C GLN A 11 -3.64 -1.25 4.67
N GLY A 12 -3.74 -0.32 3.73
CA GLY A 12 -4.78 0.70 3.76
C GLY A 12 -4.53 1.86 4.74
N GLU A 13 -3.29 2.01 5.25
CA GLU A 13 -2.91 3.18 6.05
C GLU A 13 -1.68 3.91 5.50
N ILE A 14 -1.56 5.18 5.84
CA ILE A 14 -0.38 6.01 5.55
C ILE A 14 0.31 6.33 6.87
N VAL A 15 1.51 5.82 7.05
CA VAL A 15 2.34 5.99 8.24
C VAL A 15 3.53 6.88 7.93
N GLY A 16 3.67 7.97 8.68
CA GLY A 16 4.83 8.86 8.60
C GLY A 16 6.00 8.36 9.45
N LEU A 17 7.23 8.39 8.91
CA LEU A 17 8.45 8.24 9.68
C LEU A 17 9.19 9.57 9.67
N LEU A 18 9.02 10.35 10.72
CA LEU A 18 9.46 11.73 10.83
C LEU A 18 10.70 11.85 11.73
N GLY A 19 11.40 12.95 11.62
CA GLY A 19 12.55 13.24 12.48
C GLY A 19 13.59 14.12 11.79
N PRO A 20 14.50 14.72 12.54
CA PRO A 20 15.57 15.55 12.00
C PRO A 20 16.55 14.74 11.12
N ASN A 21 17.43 15.47 10.43
CA ASN A 21 18.51 14.83 9.66
C ASN A 21 19.40 14.02 10.58
N GLY A 22 19.78 12.82 10.13
CA GLY A 22 20.59 11.90 10.95
C GLY A 22 19.82 11.12 12.02
N ALA A 23 18.51 11.31 12.15
CA ALA A 23 17.68 10.57 13.12
C ALA A 23 17.60 9.05 12.86
N GLY A 24 17.97 8.58 11.67
CA GLY A 24 17.95 7.16 11.31
C GLY A 24 16.82 6.75 10.37
N LYS A 25 16.03 7.69 9.82
CA LYS A 25 14.91 7.41 8.90
C LYS A 25 15.32 6.55 7.71
N THR A 26 16.26 7.01 6.91
CA THR A 26 16.76 6.30 5.71
C THR A 26 17.39 4.95 6.07
N THR A 27 18.08 4.86 7.20
CA THR A 27 18.64 3.58 7.70
C THR A 27 17.51 2.58 7.99
N THR A 28 16.44 3.02 8.64
CA THR A 28 15.25 2.19 8.91
C THR A 28 14.61 1.74 7.60
N PHE A 29 14.43 2.64 6.63
CA PHE A 29 13.94 2.29 5.29
C PHE A 29 14.82 1.23 4.62
N TYR A 30 16.13 1.42 4.62
CA TYR A 30 17.08 0.48 4.01
C TYR A 30 17.06 -0.89 4.69
N GLN A 31 16.79 -0.96 5.99
CA GLN A 31 16.60 -2.22 6.70
C GLN A 31 15.29 -2.92 6.25
N VAL A 32 14.20 -2.17 6.10
CA VAL A 32 12.93 -2.72 5.65
C VAL A 32 12.99 -3.20 4.20
N VAL A 33 13.59 -2.45 3.28
CA VAL A 33 13.72 -2.88 1.87
C VAL A 33 14.80 -3.94 1.65
N GLY A 34 15.71 -4.14 2.63
CA GLY A 34 16.77 -5.16 2.55
C GLY A 34 18.05 -4.71 1.87
N LEU A 35 18.31 -3.41 1.82
CA LEU A 35 19.59 -2.82 1.40
C LEU A 35 20.65 -2.89 2.52
N ILE A 36 20.19 -2.77 3.77
CA ILE A 36 21.03 -2.90 4.96
C ILE A 36 20.41 -3.97 5.85
N LYS A 37 21.26 -4.83 6.42
CA LYS A 37 20.82 -5.83 7.39
C LYS A 37 20.89 -5.22 8.80
N PRO A 38 19.86 -5.36 9.65
CA PRO A 38 19.96 -4.98 11.05
C PRO A 38 20.96 -5.86 11.79
N ASP A 39 21.69 -5.28 12.73
CA ASP A 39 22.61 -6.04 13.62
C ASP A 39 21.82 -6.92 14.58
N VAL A 40 20.72 -6.38 15.12
CA VAL A 40 19.79 -7.05 16.02
C VAL A 40 18.36 -6.64 15.64
N GLY A 41 17.41 -7.57 15.81
CA GLY A 41 16.01 -7.36 15.49
C GLY A 41 15.63 -7.99 14.15
N ASP A 42 14.35 -7.96 13.87
CA ASP A 42 13.76 -8.65 12.73
C ASP A 42 12.82 -7.74 11.94
N VAL A 43 12.67 -8.07 10.66
CA VAL A 43 11.71 -7.45 9.75
C VAL A 43 10.73 -8.53 9.33
N PHE A 44 9.45 -8.26 9.54
CA PHE A 44 8.36 -9.15 9.16
C PHE A 44 7.52 -8.54 8.04
N LEU A 45 7.01 -9.37 7.18
CA LEU A 45 5.95 -9.06 6.23
C LEU A 45 4.84 -10.06 6.52
N ASP A 46 3.72 -9.56 7.02
CA ASP A 46 2.72 -10.39 7.68
C ASP A 46 3.44 -11.23 8.77
N ASP A 47 3.18 -12.53 8.89
CA ASP A 47 3.85 -13.41 9.87
C ASP A 47 5.21 -13.94 9.40
N LYS A 48 5.66 -13.56 8.20
CA LYS A 48 6.89 -14.09 7.61
C LYS A 48 8.10 -13.23 7.94
N ASN A 49 9.09 -13.83 8.61
CA ASN A 49 10.38 -13.17 8.82
C ASN A 49 11.15 -13.02 7.50
N ILE A 50 11.35 -11.78 7.08
CA ILE A 50 12.05 -11.42 5.84
C ILE A 50 13.44 -10.82 6.09
N THR A 51 13.91 -10.77 7.32
CA THR A 51 15.16 -10.10 7.72
C THR A 51 16.35 -10.50 6.86
N ARG A 52 16.45 -11.77 6.50
CA ARG A 52 17.58 -12.32 5.71
C ARG A 52 17.33 -12.34 4.21
N LEU A 53 16.12 -11.97 3.77
CA LEU A 53 15.79 -11.97 2.34
C LEU A 53 16.40 -10.74 1.66
N PRO A 54 17.02 -10.91 0.47
CA PRO A 54 17.52 -9.80 -0.31
C PRO A 54 16.36 -8.98 -0.90
N MET A 55 16.63 -7.71 -1.24
CA MET A 55 15.66 -6.74 -1.73
C MET A 55 14.72 -7.29 -2.83
N TYR A 56 15.27 -8.00 -3.84
CA TYR A 56 14.45 -8.51 -4.95
C TYR A 56 13.43 -9.56 -4.52
N LYS A 57 13.72 -10.36 -3.47
CA LYS A 57 12.74 -11.31 -2.92
C LYS A 57 11.65 -10.58 -2.14
N ARG A 58 12.02 -9.54 -1.38
CA ARG A 58 11.04 -8.70 -0.67
C ARG A 58 10.13 -7.97 -1.66
N ALA A 59 10.68 -7.47 -2.78
CA ALA A 59 9.90 -6.84 -3.83
C ALA A 59 8.86 -7.80 -4.44
N ARG A 60 9.25 -9.06 -4.72
CA ARG A 60 8.32 -10.10 -5.20
C ARG A 60 7.26 -10.50 -4.19
N MET A 61 7.49 -10.23 -2.91
CA MET A 61 6.50 -10.46 -1.84
C MET A 61 5.56 -9.27 -1.64
N GLY A 62 5.73 -8.19 -2.41
CA GLY A 62 4.85 -7.04 -2.39
C GLY A 62 5.39 -5.80 -1.67
N ILE A 63 6.72 -5.68 -1.46
CA ILE A 63 7.31 -4.45 -0.92
C ILE A 63 7.82 -3.58 -2.06
N GLY A 64 7.10 -2.50 -2.37
CA GLY A 64 7.53 -1.45 -3.30
C GLY A 64 8.43 -0.43 -2.60
N TYR A 65 9.40 0.11 -3.33
CA TYR A 65 10.29 1.15 -2.82
C TYR A 65 10.47 2.27 -3.83
N LEU A 66 10.24 3.50 -3.40
CA LEU A 66 10.47 4.72 -4.15
C LEU A 66 11.63 5.48 -3.48
N PRO A 67 12.84 5.42 -4.03
CA PRO A 67 14.01 6.08 -3.44
C PRO A 67 13.93 7.61 -3.56
N GLN A 68 14.69 8.30 -2.72
CA GLN A 68 14.86 9.75 -2.77
C GLN A 68 15.48 10.19 -4.10
N GLU A 69 16.50 9.47 -4.56
CA GLU A 69 17.16 9.78 -5.83
C GLU A 69 16.34 9.29 -7.03
N ALA A 70 16.41 10.04 -8.13
CA ALA A 70 15.70 9.71 -9.36
C ALA A 70 16.10 8.34 -9.90
N SER A 71 15.12 7.44 -9.98
CA SER A 71 15.29 6.04 -10.40
C SER A 71 14.82 5.76 -11.83
N VAL A 72 14.26 6.76 -12.52
CA VAL A 72 13.78 6.62 -13.90
C VAL A 72 14.92 6.25 -14.87
N PHE A 73 14.65 5.33 -15.78
CA PHE A 73 15.57 5.03 -16.88
C PHE A 73 15.59 6.19 -17.87
N ARG A 74 16.60 7.06 -17.76
CA ARG A 74 16.65 8.35 -18.43
C ARG A 74 16.53 8.28 -19.96
N LYS A 75 17.02 7.22 -20.59
CA LYS A 75 17.02 7.00 -22.05
C LYS A 75 15.84 6.19 -22.57
N LEU A 76 14.97 5.76 -21.68
CA LEU A 76 13.72 5.09 -22.04
C LEU A 76 12.56 6.07 -21.98
N SER A 77 11.57 5.89 -22.85
CA SER A 77 10.29 6.60 -22.76
C SER A 77 9.54 6.23 -21.49
N VAL A 78 8.53 7.02 -21.11
CA VAL A 78 7.67 6.72 -19.97
C VAL A 78 7.05 5.32 -20.11
N GLU A 79 6.45 5.00 -21.27
CA GLU A 79 5.87 3.68 -21.50
C GLU A 79 6.93 2.56 -21.42
N ASN A 80 8.14 2.78 -21.94
CA ASN A 80 9.20 1.78 -21.87
C ASN A 80 9.76 1.63 -20.45
N ASN A 81 9.73 2.68 -19.63
CA ASN A 81 10.05 2.60 -18.22
C ASN A 81 9.08 1.67 -17.47
N ILE A 82 7.78 1.76 -17.75
CA ILE A 82 6.74 0.92 -17.15
C ILE A 82 6.81 -0.49 -17.74
N SER A 83 6.92 -0.63 -19.06
CA SER A 83 7.01 -1.91 -19.76
C SER A 83 8.17 -2.78 -19.26
N ALA A 84 9.34 -2.17 -19.03
CA ALA A 84 10.52 -2.89 -18.53
C ALA A 84 10.28 -3.59 -17.19
N VAL A 85 9.39 -3.06 -16.35
CA VAL A 85 9.00 -3.68 -15.08
C VAL A 85 7.90 -4.72 -15.31
N LEU A 86 6.90 -4.44 -16.15
CA LEU A 86 5.84 -5.37 -16.48
C LEU A 86 6.35 -6.66 -17.14
N GLU A 87 7.42 -6.56 -17.93
CA GLU A 87 8.08 -7.73 -18.54
C GLU A 87 8.71 -8.68 -17.52
N MET A 88 8.93 -8.24 -16.28
CA MET A 88 9.45 -9.06 -15.19
C MET A 88 8.32 -9.76 -14.39
N THR A 89 7.07 -9.52 -14.74
CA THR A 89 5.89 -10.15 -14.12
C THR A 89 5.44 -11.37 -14.93
N ASP A 90 4.61 -12.21 -14.34
CA ASP A 90 4.03 -13.38 -14.99
C ASP A 90 2.80 -13.06 -15.87
N LEU A 91 2.49 -11.77 -16.06
CA LEU A 91 1.37 -11.30 -16.87
C LEU A 91 1.58 -11.59 -18.36
N SER A 92 0.52 -11.99 -19.04
CA SER A 92 0.52 -12.11 -20.50
C SER A 92 0.75 -10.74 -21.17
N LYS A 93 1.14 -10.72 -22.44
CA LYS A 93 1.36 -9.46 -23.19
C LYS A 93 0.08 -8.59 -23.28
N ALA A 94 -1.10 -9.20 -23.30
CA ALA A 94 -2.37 -8.49 -23.30
C ALA A 94 -2.59 -7.80 -21.94
N GLU A 95 -2.43 -8.51 -20.84
CA GLU A 95 -2.55 -7.98 -19.47
C GLU A 95 -1.49 -6.91 -19.18
N GLN A 96 -0.25 -7.09 -19.63
CA GLN A 96 0.81 -6.08 -19.52
C GLN A 96 0.39 -4.78 -20.19
N LYS A 97 -0.19 -4.86 -21.40
CA LYS A 97 -0.66 -3.70 -22.16
C LYS A 97 -1.81 -3.01 -21.44
N GLU A 98 -2.81 -3.76 -20.99
CA GLU A 98 -3.96 -3.23 -20.24
C GLU A 98 -3.50 -2.52 -18.96
N LYS A 99 -2.62 -3.16 -18.19
CA LYS A 99 -2.06 -2.59 -16.97
C LYS A 99 -1.25 -1.32 -17.23
N MET A 100 -0.48 -1.29 -18.32
CA MET A 100 0.24 -0.08 -18.74
C MET A 100 -0.70 1.07 -19.02
N GLU A 101 -1.77 0.85 -19.82
CA GLU A 101 -2.75 1.90 -20.11
C GLU A 101 -3.40 2.41 -18.82
N ARG A 102 -3.83 1.51 -17.93
CA ARG A 102 -4.39 1.89 -16.64
C ARG A 102 -3.42 2.73 -15.79
N LEU A 103 -2.13 2.37 -15.72
CA LEU A 103 -1.14 3.14 -14.98
C LEU A 103 -0.87 4.52 -15.60
N LEU A 104 -0.89 4.61 -16.93
CA LEU A 104 -0.74 5.89 -17.64
C LEU A 104 -1.94 6.82 -17.36
N ASP A 105 -3.17 6.27 -17.32
CA ASP A 105 -4.39 7.00 -16.96
C ASP A 105 -4.35 7.48 -15.51
N GLU A 106 -4.17 6.57 -14.58
CA GLU A 106 -4.20 6.83 -13.14
C GLU A 106 -3.17 7.89 -12.70
N LEU A 107 -2.02 7.93 -13.37
CA LEU A 107 -0.92 8.82 -13.02
C LEU A 107 -0.79 10.00 -13.99
N HIS A 108 -1.79 10.20 -14.86
CA HIS A 108 -1.85 11.31 -15.81
C HIS A 108 -0.57 11.46 -16.66
N LEU A 109 -0.09 10.33 -17.24
CA LEU A 109 1.17 10.26 -17.98
C LEU A 109 1.00 10.14 -19.50
N HIS A 110 -0.24 10.12 -20.03
CA HIS A 110 -0.48 9.95 -21.48
C HIS A 110 0.19 11.01 -22.34
N HIS A 111 0.19 12.27 -21.91
CA HIS A 111 0.76 13.40 -22.66
C HIS A 111 2.29 13.31 -22.82
N VAL A 112 2.98 12.61 -21.89
CA VAL A 112 4.43 12.38 -21.93
C VAL A 112 4.81 10.93 -22.21
N ARG A 113 3.86 10.10 -22.60
CA ARG A 113 4.03 8.66 -22.82
C ARG A 113 5.28 8.30 -23.63
N LYS A 114 5.56 9.06 -24.68
CA LYS A 114 6.68 8.84 -25.59
C LYS A 114 7.94 9.66 -25.24
N SER A 115 7.85 10.52 -24.24
CA SER A 115 8.98 11.34 -23.78
C SER A 115 9.98 10.49 -23.00
N ASN A 116 11.27 10.72 -23.21
CA ASN A 116 12.32 10.05 -22.46
C ASN A 116 12.40 10.58 -21.02
N GLY A 117 12.88 9.75 -20.10
CA GLY A 117 12.98 10.09 -18.68
C GLY A 117 13.88 11.28 -18.36
N ASP A 118 14.83 11.63 -19.24
CA ASP A 118 15.74 12.77 -19.08
C ASP A 118 15.12 14.15 -19.38
N VAL A 119 13.97 14.19 -20.07
CA VAL A 119 13.27 15.43 -20.41
C VAL A 119 12.01 15.69 -19.55
N LEU A 120 11.68 14.79 -18.64
CA LEU A 120 10.52 14.91 -17.79
C LEU A 120 10.71 15.99 -16.71
N SER A 121 9.66 16.75 -16.41
CA SER A 121 9.59 17.59 -15.21
C SER A 121 9.73 16.75 -13.94
N GLY A 122 9.99 17.40 -12.80
CA GLY A 122 10.11 16.72 -11.51
C GLY A 122 8.87 15.88 -11.16
N GLY A 123 7.69 16.46 -11.34
CA GLY A 123 6.43 15.79 -11.07
C GLY A 123 6.13 14.62 -12.03
N GLU A 124 6.34 14.81 -13.34
CA GLU A 124 6.18 13.74 -14.35
C GLU A 124 7.14 12.57 -14.10
N ARG A 125 8.38 12.88 -13.76
CA ARG A 125 9.38 11.89 -13.40
C ARG A 125 8.94 11.10 -12.17
N ARG A 126 8.47 11.77 -11.11
CA ARG A 126 8.03 11.12 -9.88
C ARG A 126 6.81 10.25 -10.12
N ARG A 127 5.83 10.72 -10.90
CA ARG A 127 4.68 9.89 -11.31
C ARG A 127 5.10 8.67 -12.12
N THR A 128 6.09 8.78 -13.01
CA THR A 128 6.63 7.64 -13.77
C THR A 128 7.31 6.61 -12.85
N GLU A 129 8.03 7.06 -11.83
CA GLU A 129 8.66 6.19 -10.83
C GLU A 129 7.62 5.45 -9.98
N ILE A 130 6.55 6.15 -9.59
CA ILE A 130 5.40 5.54 -8.89
C ILE A 130 4.71 4.51 -9.80
N ALA A 131 4.49 4.81 -11.10
CA ALA A 131 3.93 3.87 -12.06
C ALA A 131 4.73 2.57 -12.14
N ARG A 132 6.06 2.68 -12.17
CA ARG A 132 6.96 1.53 -12.16
C ARG A 132 6.83 0.70 -10.88
N ALA A 133 6.74 1.37 -9.73
CA ALA A 133 6.57 0.68 -8.46
C ALA A 133 5.22 -0.04 -8.37
N LEU A 134 4.16 0.54 -8.93
CA LEU A 134 2.82 -0.04 -8.97
C LEU A 134 2.66 -1.17 -10.01
N ALA A 135 3.58 -1.26 -10.97
CA ALA A 135 3.52 -2.28 -12.02
C ALA A 135 3.61 -3.72 -11.49
N VAL A 136 4.11 -3.92 -10.27
CA VAL A 136 4.26 -5.24 -9.61
C VAL A 136 3.20 -5.49 -8.53
N ASP A 137 2.14 -4.70 -8.44
CA ASP A 137 1.07 -4.79 -7.45
C ASP A 137 1.57 -4.91 -6.00
N PRO A 138 2.27 -3.90 -5.49
CA PRO A 138 2.81 -3.96 -4.14
C PRO A 138 1.70 -3.94 -3.09
N LYS A 139 1.87 -4.70 -2.00
CA LYS A 139 1.05 -4.62 -0.79
C LYS A 139 1.44 -3.42 0.07
N PHE A 140 2.72 -3.08 0.05
CA PHE A 140 3.30 -1.96 0.81
C PHE A 140 4.20 -1.12 -0.08
N MET A 141 4.15 0.20 0.11
CA MET A 141 5.00 1.17 -0.57
C MET A 141 5.81 1.96 0.45
N LEU A 142 7.13 1.93 0.30
CA LEU A 142 8.04 2.78 1.06
C LEU A 142 8.43 3.97 0.19
N LEU A 143 8.08 5.18 0.63
CA LEU A 143 8.30 6.43 -0.09
C LEU A 143 9.35 7.26 0.64
N ASP A 144 10.57 7.29 0.11
CA ASP A 144 11.68 8.04 0.69
C ASP A 144 11.74 9.43 0.06
N GLU A 145 11.34 10.44 0.83
CA GLU A 145 11.28 11.86 0.42
C GLU A 145 10.57 12.08 -0.94
N PRO A 146 9.30 11.62 -1.08
CA PRO A 146 8.61 11.70 -2.37
C PRO A 146 8.35 13.13 -2.86
N PHE A 147 8.40 14.12 -1.99
CA PHE A 147 8.13 15.53 -2.30
C PHE A 147 9.41 16.34 -2.56
N ALA A 148 10.59 15.72 -2.39
CA ALA A 148 11.85 16.43 -2.52
C ALA A 148 12.11 16.89 -3.96
N GLY A 149 12.43 18.19 -4.14
CA GLY A 149 12.86 18.74 -5.41
C GLY A 149 11.76 18.82 -6.49
N ILE A 150 10.51 18.83 -6.11
CA ILE A 150 9.36 19.07 -6.99
C ILE A 150 8.65 20.37 -6.61
N ASP A 151 7.93 20.95 -7.56
CA ASP A 151 7.18 22.18 -7.34
C ASP A 151 5.93 21.94 -6.48
N PRO A 152 5.38 22.99 -5.79
CA PRO A 152 4.26 22.81 -4.87
C PRO A 152 2.99 22.22 -5.50
N ILE A 153 2.71 22.52 -6.78
CA ILE A 153 1.54 21.98 -7.47
C ILE A 153 1.71 20.47 -7.66
N ALA A 154 2.91 20.05 -8.11
CA ALA A 154 3.21 18.63 -8.27
C ALA A 154 3.28 17.89 -6.92
N VAL A 155 3.58 18.56 -5.80
CA VAL A 155 3.46 17.95 -4.46
C VAL A 155 2.02 17.55 -4.18
N GLU A 156 1.03 18.41 -4.46
CA GLU A 156 -0.39 18.10 -4.28
C GLU A 156 -0.84 16.93 -5.15
N ASP A 157 -0.38 16.88 -6.41
CA ASP A 157 -0.64 15.74 -7.30
C ASP A 157 -0.11 14.42 -6.70
N ILE A 158 1.13 14.41 -6.20
CA ILE A 158 1.71 13.21 -5.58
C ILE A 158 0.97 12.83 -4.29
N GLN A 159 0.56 13.80 -3.48
CA GLN A 159 -0.25 13.54 -2.28
C GLN A 159 -1.60 12.92 -2.64
N SER A 160 -2.27 13.41 -3.69
CA SER A 160 -3.50 12.82 -4.20
C SER A 160 -3.30 11.37 -4.65
N ILE A 161 -2.20 11.09 -5.36
CA ILE A 161 -1.85 9.72 -5.75
C ILE A 161 -1.64 8.85 -4.51
N VAL A 162 -0.84 9.30 -3.53
CA VAL A 162 -0.57 8.55 -2.29
C VAL A 162 -1.86 8.28 -1.52
N ALA A 163 -2.76 9.27 -1.40
CA ALA A 163 -4.07 9.07 -0.81
C ALA A 163 -4.89 7.99 -1.53
N LYS A 164 -4.89 7.98 -2.87
CA LYS A 164 -5.57 6.94 -3.66
C LYS A 164 -4.99 5.54 -3.44
N LEU A 165 -3.67 5.41 -3.24
CA LEU A 165 -3.05 4.11 -2.97
C LEU A 165 -3.52 3.49 -1.66
N LYS A 166 -3.77 4.30 -0.63
CA LYS A 166 -4.38 3.85 0.62
C LYS A 166 -5.72 3.14 0.37
N TYR A 167 -6.58 3.73 -0.47
CA TYR A 167 -7.90 3.14 -0.80
C TYR A 167 -7.83 1.92 -1.72
N LYS A 168 -6.65 1.66 -2.31
CA LYS A 168 -6.34 0.40 -3.00
C LYS A 168 -5.78 -0.66 -2.06
N ASN A 169 -5.96 -0.49 -0.76
CA ASN A 169 -5.44 -1.37 0.28
C ASN A 169 -3.91 -1.53 0.27
N ILE A 170 -3.18 -0.50 -0.17
CA ILE A 170 -1.72 -0.47 -0.10
C ILE A 170 -1.31 0.23 1.19
N GLY A 171 -0.50 -0.43 2.03
CA GLY A 171 0.10 0.19 3.20
C GLY A 171 1.28 1.10 2.78
N ILE A 172 1.36 2.29 3.35
CA ILE A 172 2.36 3.28 2.94
C ILE A 172 3.21 3.70 4.14
N LEU A 173 4.53 3.58 4.00
CA LEU A 173 5.49 4.21 4.89
C LEU A 173 6.16 5.35 4.16
N ILE A 174 6.01 6.57 4.67
CA ILE A 174 6.52 7.78 4.03
C ILE A 174 7.46 8.55 4.96
N THR A 175 8.55 9.06 4.42
CA THR A 175 9.39 10.05 5.09
C THR A 175 9.62 11.24 4.18
N ASP A 176 9.66 12.44 4.74
CA ASP A 176 10.00 13.65 4.00
C ASP A 176 10.55 14.71 4.97
N HIS A 177 11.28 15.67 4.42
CA HIS A 177 11.71 16.87 5.16
C HIS A 177 10.58 17.86 5.35
N ASN A 178 9.63 17.88 4.44
CA ASN A 178 8.43 18.71 4.55
C ASN A 178 7.38 18.05 5.45
N VAL A 179 7.56 18.28 6.75
CA VAL A 179 6.73 17.68 7.79
C VAL A 179 5.26 18.07 7.64
N THR A 180 4.99 19.31 7.24
CA THR A 180 3.62 19.80 7.07
C THR A 180 2.89 19.04 5.99
N GLU A 181 3.52 18.87 4.82
CA GLU A 181 2.96 18.12 3.70
C GLU A 181 2.80 16.64 4.02
N THR A 182 3.75 16.07 4.76
CA THR A 182 3.70 14.66 5.13
C THR A 182 2.61 14.38 6.16
N LEU A 183 2.56 15.15 7.26
CA LEU A 183 1.53 14.97 8.29
C LEU A 183 0.13 15.25 7.78
N SER A 184 -0.02 16.14 6.79
CA SER A 184 -1.34 16.47 6.23
C SER A 184 -2.08 15.28 5.62
N ILE A 185 -1.34 14.23 5.19
CA ILE A 185 -1.89 13.02 4.54
C ILE A 185 -1.73 11.74 5.37
N CYS A 186 -0.93 11.78 6.46
CA CYS A 186 -0.71 10.59 7.30
C CYS A 186 -1.90 10.31 8.23
N ASP A 187 -2.20 9.05 8.45
CA ASP A 187 -3.12 8.61 9.50
C ASP A 187 -2.44 8.70 10.87
N ARG A 188 -1.19 8.24 10.94
CA ARG A 188 -0.35 8.29 12.13
C ARG A 188 1.12 8.42 11.74
N ALA A 189 1.96 8.76 12.71
CA ALA A 189 3.39 8.85 12.45
C ALA A 189 4.22 8.42 13.66
N TYR A 190 5.47 8.06 13.37
CA TYR A 190 6.54 7.84 14.32
C TYR A 190 7.55 8.99 14.22
N LEU A 191 7.85 9.64 15.33
CA LEU A 191 8.90 10.66 15.40
C LEU A 191 10.19 10.03 15.91
N LEU A 192 11.19 9.95 15.04
CA LEU A 192 12.53 9.47 15.36
C LEU A 192 13.41 10.64 15.79
N ILE A 193 14.08 10.50 16.94
CA ILE A 193 15.12 11.42 17.40
C ILE A 193 16.29 10.57 17.91
N GLU A 194 17.50 10.86 17.45
CA GLU A 194 18.75 10.17 17.85
C GLU A 194 18.66 8.64 17.74
N GLY A 195 17.99 8.16 16.70
CA GLY A 195 17.86 6.72 16.41
C GLY A 195 16.83 5.98 17.26
N LYS A 196 15.99 6.67 18.01
CA LYS A 196 14.93 6.09 18.84
C LYS A 196 13.57 6.71 18.49
N ILE A 197 12.50 5.95 18.72
CA ILE A 197 11.15 6.51 18.66
C ILE A 197 10.96 7.40 19.89
N PHE A 198 10.85 8.70 19.64
CA PHE A 198 10.57 9.70 20.66
C PHE A 198 9.08 9.76 21.00
N LYS A 199 8.24 9.79 19.97
CA LYS A 199 6.77 9.81 20.07
C LYS A 199 6.16 9.08 18.88
N GLN A 200 4.95 8.59 19.07
CA GLN A 200 4.09 8.05 18.02
C GLN A 200 2.64 8.38 18.34
N GLY A 201 1.81 8.49 17.33
CA GLY A 201 0.39 8.79 17.46
C GLY A 201 -0.22 9.24 16.14
N THR A 202 -1.48 9.65 16.17
CA THR A 202 -2.13 10.27 15.02
C THR A 202 -1.46 11.58 14.64
N ALA A 203 -1.71 12.08 13.44
CA ALA A 203 -1.15 13.36 13.00
C ALA A 203 -1.59 14.51 13.95
N GLU A 204 -2.83 14.46 14.44
CA GLU A 204 -3.42 15.41 15.38
C GLU A 204 -2.72 15.34 16.74
N GLU A 205 -2.60 14.15 17.33
CA GLU A 205 -1.92 13.94 18.62
C GLU A 205 -0.49 14.45 18.60
N LEU A 206 0.26 14.21 17.52
CA LEU A 206 1.63 14.69 17.38
C LEU A 206 1.68 16.22 17.18
N ALA A 207 0.73 16.79 16.46
CA ALA A 207 0.66 18.24 16.22
C ALA A 207 0.31 19.03 17.49
N GLU A 208 -0.44 18.42 18.42
CA GLU A 208 -0.83 19.03 19.70
C GLU A 208 0.20 18.80 20.82
N ASP A 209 1.06 17.80 20.71
CA ASP A 209 2.05 17.48 21.74
C ASP A 209 3.08 18.62 21.92
N GLU A 210 3.16 19.18 23.10
CA GLU A 210 4.06 20.30 23.41
C GLU A 210 5.54 19.95 23.23
N GLN A 211 5.93 18.72 23.53
CA GLN A 211 7.32 18.28 23.40
C GLN A 211 7.69 18.09 21.92
N VAL A 212 6.78 17.53 21.12
CA VAL A 212 6.96 17.39 19.66
C VAL A 212 7.04 18.76 18.99
N ARG A 213 6.18 19.68 19.38
CA ARG A 213 6.22 21.08 18.88
C ARG A 213 7.52 21.78 19.25
N LYS A 214 7.98 21.62 20.50
CA LYS A 214 9.20 22.28 20.98
C LYS A 214 10.47 21.73 20.30
N LEU A 215 10.54 20.42 20.09
CA LEU A 215 11.77 19.75 19.62
C LEU A 215 11.84 19.59 18.10
N TYR A 216 10.70 19.57 17.40
CA TYR A 216 10.68 19.20 16.00
C TYR A 216 9.77 20.06 15.11
N LEU A 217 8.48 20.21 15.43
CA LEU A 217 7.53 20.90 14.56
C LEU A 217 7.68 22.43 14.59
N GLY A 218 8.10 22.99 15.72
CA GLY A 218 8.08 24.42 15.98
C GLY A 218 6.80 24.88 16.67
N ARG A 219 6.90 25.98 17.44
CA ARG A 219 5.78 26.48 18.28
C ARG A 219 4.58 26.96 17.47
N ASN A 220 4.82 27.46 16.25
CA ASN A 220 3.80 28.01 15.36
C ASN A 220 3.30 26.99 14.34
N PHE A 221 3.62 25.70 14.50
CA PHE A 221 3.16 24.66 13.59
C PHE A 221 1.64 24.54 13.65
N GLU A 222 1.00 24.54 12.50
CA GLU A 222 -0.43 24.30 12.33
C GLU A 222 -0.60 23.10 11.39
N LEU A 223 -1.28 22.07 11.87
CA LEU A 223 -1.64 20.94 11.05
C LEU A 223 -2.80 21.33 10.11
N LYS A 224 -2.53 21.34 8.83
CA LYS A 224 -3.57 21.54 7.80
C LYS A 224 -3.85 20.18 7.16
N ARG A 225 -4.88 19.51 7.67
CA ARG A 225 -5.33 18.25 7.07
C ARG A 225 -5.82 18.50 5.65
N LYS A 226 -5.42 17.65 4.75
CA LYS A 226 -5.91 17.63 3.36
C LYS A 226 -7.01 16.57 3.21
N ASP A 227 -8.04 16.65 4.05
CA ASP A 227 -9.13 15.66 4.08
C ASP A 227 -9.88 15.60 2.74
N TRP A 228 -9.89 16.70 1.99
CA TRP A 228 -10.41 16.75 0.63
C TRP A 228 -9.70 15.78 -0.32
N LEU A 229 -8.40 15.49 -0.13
CA LEU A 229 -7.70 14.47 -0.89
C LEU A 229 -8.25 13.07 -0.61
N HIS A 230 -8.64 12.84 0.63
CA HIS A 230 -9.28 11.59 1.03
C HIS A 230 -10.73 11.52 0.53
N GLU A 231 -11.45 12.64 0.49
CA GLU A 231 -12.79 12.72 -0.09
C GLU A 231 -12.76 12.51 -1.59
N GLU A 232 -11.85 13.15 -2.31
CA GLU A 232 -11.64 12.91 -3.75
C GLU A 232 -11.19 11.48 -4.04
N ALA A 233 -10.34 10.90 -3.21
CA ALA A 233 -9.88 9.53 -3.36
C ALA A 233 -10.97 8.50 -3.02
N ARG A 234 -11.88 8.82 -2.12
CA ARG A 234 -13.14 8.08 -1.91
C ARG A 234 -14.11 8.24 -3.07
N GLY A 235 -13.92 9.18 -3.83
CA GLY A 235 -14.43 9.86 -4.93
C GLY A 235 -15.54 9.58 -5.75
N LYS A 236 -16.21 9.53 -6.44
CA LYS A 236 -17.42 9.30 -7.25
C LYS A 236 -17.98 7.91 -6.95
N THR A 237 -19.25 7.78 -6.89
CA THR A 237 -19.95 6.51 -6.60
C THR A 237 -19.40 5.31 -7.40
N SER A 238 -18.84 5.52 -8.58
CA SER A 238 -18.16 4.50 -9.39
C SER A 238 -16.87 4.00 -8.75
N ASP A 239 -16.05 4.88 -8.15
CA ASP A 239 -14.78 4.48 -7.55
C ASP A 239 -14.98 3.67 -6.26
N VAL A 240 -16.04 3.95 -5.50
CA VAL A 240 -16.42 3.17 -4.32
C VAL A 240 -16.87 1.77 -4.74
N LEU A 241 -17.68 1.69 -5.81
CA LEU A 241 -18.13 0.42 -6.36
C LEU A 241 -16.94 -0.41 -6.88
N ASP A 242 -16.03 0.21 -7.62
CA ASP A 242 -14.81 -0.43 -8.11
C ASP A 242 -13.91 -0.94 -6.99
N ASN A 243 -13.81 -0.20 -5.88
CA ASN A 243 -13.04 -0.63 -4.72
C ASN A 243 -13.69 -1.83 -4.03
N ILE A 244 -15.01 -1.84 -3.89
CA ILE A 244 -15.75 -2.98 -3.35
C ILE A 244 -15.58 -4.21 -4.24
N ILE A 245 -15.71 -4.06 -5.56
CA ILE A 245 -15.48 -5.14 -6.52
C ILE A 245 -14.09 -5.74 -6.34
N ARG A 246 -13.04 -4.90 -6.30
CA ARG A 246 -11.65 -5.37 -6.08
C ARG A 246 -11.48 -6.05 -4.73
N SER A 247 -12.14 -5.55 -3.69
CA SER A 247 -12.10 -6.20 -2.37
C SER A 247 -12.74 -7.58 -2.41
N VAL A 248 -13.85 -7.75 -3.15
CA VAL A 248 -14.48 -9.06 -3.35
C VAL A 248 -13.56 -10.00 -4.14
N GLU A 249 -12.94 -9.52 -5.22
CA GLU A 249 -11.97 -10.28 -6.02
C GLU A 249 -10.74 -10.70 -5.17
N SER A 250 -10.24 -9.78 -4.35
CA SER A 250 -9.12 -10.06 -3.43
C SER A 250 -9.48 -11.10 -2.37
N ALA A 251 -10.72 -11.10 -1.88
CA ALA A 251 -11.20 -12.11 -0.94
C ALA A 251 -11.25 -13.50 -1.57
N LEU A 252 -11.69 -13.61 -2.84
CA LEU A 252 -11.70 -14.86 -3.60
C LEU A 252 -10.28 -15.39 -3.83
N ASP A 253 -9.37 -14.55 -4.31
CA ASP A 253 -7.98 -14.91 -4.53
C ASP A 253 -7.26 -15.33 -3.24
N TRP A 254 -7.58 -14.67 -2.11
CA TRP A 254 -7.05 -15.06 -0.81
C TRP A 254 -7.56 -16.45 -0.38
N ARG A 255 -8.84 -16.73 -0.61
CA ARG A 255 -9.44 -18.04 -0.30
C ARG A 255 -8.83 -19.16 -1.13
N ASP A 256 -8.60 -18.92 -2.43
CA ASP A 256 -7.97 -19.89 -3.31
C ASP A 256 -6.55 -20.24 -2.82
N ARG A 257 -5.78 -19.24 -2.41
CA ARG A 257 -4.43 -19.46 -1.83
C ARG A 257 -4.45 -20.26 -0.53
N ILE A 258 -5.46 -20.03 0.32
CA ILE A 258 -5.65 -20.83 1.53
C ILE A 258 -5.93 -22.28 1.17
N GLN A 259 -6.81 -22.54 0.20
CA GLN A 259 -7.13 -23.90 -0.25
C GLN A 259 -5.94 -24.61 -0.87
N GLU A 260 -5.13 -23.93 -1.68
CA GLU A 260 -3.90 -24.49 -2.25
C GLU A 260 -2.91 -24.89 -1.14
N ALA A 261 -2.72 -24.03 -0.14
CA ALA A 261 -1.84 -24.32 0.98
C ALA A 261 -2.37 -25.48 1.86
N GLU A 262 -3.68 -25.60 2.05
CA GLU A 262 -4.31 -26.74 2.72
C GLU A 262 -4.08 -28.04 1.95
N HIS A 263 -4.24 -28.05 0.62
CA HIS A 263 -3.98 -29.20 -0.24
C HIS A 263 -2.51 -29.62 -0.28
N GLU A 264 -1.57 -28.66 -0.30
CA GLU A 264 -0.15 -28.96 -0.21
C GLU A 264 0.22 -29.61 1.13
N ARG A 265 -0.39 -29.12 2.22
CA ARG A 265 -0.22 -29.69 3.55
C ARG A 265 -0.74 -31.13 3.62
N GLU A 266 -1.92 -31.41 3.07
CA GLU A 266 -2.48 -32.75 3.01
C GLU A 266 -1.60 -33.70 2.19
N ARG A 267 -1.06 -33.27 1.06
CA ARG A 267 -0.10 -34.05 0.25
C ARG A 267 1.19 -34.34 1.01
N SER A 268 1.71 -33.35 1.76
CA SER A 268 2.92 -33.52 2.57
C SER A 268 2.74 -34.51 3.71
N LEU A 269 1.57 -34.53 4.33
CA LEU A 269 1.22 -35.49 5.40
C LEU A 269 1.04 -36.91 4.86
N GLY A 270 0.65 -37.09 3.59
CA GLY A 270 0.49 -38.39 2.92
C GLY A 270 1.80 -39.12 2.60
N TYR A 271 2.97 -38.45 2.60
CA TYR A 271 4.27 -39.00 2.27
C TYR A 271 5.18 -39.35 3.47
N GLY A 272 4.63 -39.45 4.68
CA GLY A 272 5.32 -40.11 5.81
C GLY A 272 6.63 -39.50 6.30
N TYR A 273 6.95 -38.26 5.96
CA TYR A 273 8.07 -37.51 6.52
C TYR A 273 7.59 -36.60 7.66
N ILE A 274 7.66 -37.11 8.87
CA ILE A 274 7.56 -36.32 10.09
C ILE A 274 8.94 -35.68 10.28
N SER A 275 9.10 -34.44 9.90
CA SER A 275 10.17 -33.61 10.43
C SER A 275 9.61 -32.87 11.65
N ASP A 276 10.29 -33.03 12.76
CA ASP A 276 10.02 -32.46 14.10
C ASP A 276 10.22 -30.92 14.15
N ASP A 277 9.78 -30.19 13.18
CA ASP A 277 9.66 -28.74 13.25
C ASP A 277 8.18 -28.37 13.26
N ASN A 278 7.71 -27.91 14.41
CA ASN A 278 6.42 -27.26 14.62
C ASN A 278 6.34 -25.99 13.76
N MET A 279 6.25 -26.15 12.45
CA MET A 279 5.87 -25.08 11.56
C MET A 279 4.36 -24.94 11.63
N VAL A 280 3.89 -24.14 12.60
CA VAL A 280 2.54 -23.62 12.59
C VAL A 280 2.48 -22.66 11.40
N VAL A 281 2.04 -23.16 10.25
CA VAL A 281 1.67 -22.30 9.13
C VAL A 281 0.38 -21.60 9.56
N ASN A 282 0.54 -20.39 10.09
CA ASN A 282 -0.58 -19.50 10.32
C ASN A 282 -1.05 -19.04 8.93
N LEU A 283 -2.11 -19.67 8.43
CA LEU A 283 -2.67 -19.42 7.10
C LEU A 283 -3.36 -18.05 6.99
N GLY A 284 -3.19 -17.17 7.98
CA GLY A 284 -3.84 -15.86 8.00
C GLY A 284 -5.37 -15.95 8.10
N LEU A 285 -5.91 -17.06 8.62
CA LEU A 285 -7.35 -17.28 8.73
C LEU A 285 -8.05 -16.21 9.58
N ASP A 286 -7.40 -15.75 10.65
CA ASP A 286 -7.93 -14.68 11.51
C ASP A 286 -7.96 -13.34 10.77
N ASP A 287 -6.92 -13.05 9.96
CA ASP A 287 -6.85 -11.82 9.17
C ASP A 287 -7.81 -11.87 7.99
N TYR A 288 -7.97 -13.04 7.37
CA TYR A 288 -9.01 -13.25 6.36
C TYR A 288 -10.42 -13.04 6.93
N ALA A 289 -10.70 -13.54 8.12
CA ALA A 289 -11.99 -13.35 8.79
C ALA A 289 -12.26 -11.87 9.12
N LYS A 290 -11.24 -11.14 9.57
CA LYS A 290 -11.32 -9.68 9.78
C LYS A 290 -11.59 -8.96 8.46
N PHE A 291 -10.84 -9.29 7.41
CA PHE A 291 -11.01 -8.71 6.08
C PHE A 291 -12.44 -8.91 5.54
N LEU A 292 -12.99 -10.13 5.66
CA LEU A 292 -14.38 -10.42 5.28
C LEU A 292 -15.40 -9.61 6.09
N THR A 293 -15.12 -9.40 7.37
CA THR A 293 -15.98 -8.58 8.25
C THR A 293 -15.98 -7.11 7.81
N GLU A 294 -14.83 -6.56 7.45
CA GLU A 294 -14.71 -5.20 6.92
C GLU A 294 -15.37 -5.07 5.54
N LEU A 295 -15.20 -6.05 4.68
CA LEU A 295 -15.87 -6.11 3.39
C LEU A 295 -17.40 -6.10 3.53
N LYS A 296 -17.95 -6.91 4.44
CA LYS A 296 -19.37 -6.90 4.76
C LYS A 296 -19.85 -5.50 5.19
N ARG A 297 -19.08 -4.84 6.04
CA ARG A 297 -19.37 -3.47 6.48
C ARG A 297 -19.41 -2.49 5.31
N SER A 298 -18.43 -2.55 4.41
CA SER A 298 -18.35 -1.70 3.23
C SER A 298 -19.51 -1.92 2.28
N LEU A 299 -19.94 -3.16 2.07
CA LEU A 299 -21.13 -3.51 1.29
C LEU A 299 -22.41 -2.91 1.89
N ILE A 300 -22.58 -2.98 3.21
CA ILE A 300 -23.73 -2.39 3.91
C ILE A 300 -23.72 -0.87 3.78
N GLU A 301 -22.58 -0.22 3.96
CA GLU A 301 -22.44 1.23 3.82
C GLU A 301 -22.77 1.68 2.38
N TYR A 302 -22.22 1.01 1.39
CA TYR A 302 -22.51 1.28 -0.02
C TYR A 302 -23.99 1.10 -0.36
N GLY A 303 -24.60 0.00 0.08
CA GLY A 303 -26.01 -0.28 -0.11
C GLY A 303 -26.93 0.79 0.52
N LYS A 304 -26.58 1.30 1.70
CA LYS A 304 -27.29 2.40 2.35
C LYS A 304 -27.13 3.72 1.62
N GLN A 305 -25.92 4.08 1.22
CA GLN A 305 -25.63 5.34 0.55
C GLN A 305 -26.29 5.44 -0.84
N ASN A 306 -26.39 4.31 -1.55
CA ASN A 306 -26.99 4.23 -2.88
C ASN A 306 -28.45 3.77 -2.87
N ASN A 307 -29.08 3.63 -1.69
CA ASN A 307 -30.46 3.16 -1.51
C ASN A 307 -30.72 1.85 -2.29
N ASN A 308 -29.74 0.91 -2.22
CA ASN A 308 -29.78 -0.36 -2.95
C ASN A 308 -30.18 -1.51 -2.02
N PRO A 309 -31.47 -1.91 -1.98
CA PRO A 309 -31.96 -2.96 -1.08
C PRO A 309 -31.40 -4.34 -1.41
N GLU A 310 -31.00 -4.58 -2.66
CA GLU A 310 -30.50 -5.88 -3.10
C GLU A 310 -29.07 -6.13 -2.61
N ILE A 311 -28.21 -5.12 -2.64
CA ILE A 311 -26.88 -5.18 -2.01
C ILE A 311 -27.01 -5.38 -0.51
N LEU A 312 -27.93 -4.66 0.15
CA LEU A 312 -28.17 -4.84 1.59
C LEU A 312 -28.59 -6.26 1.93
N ALA A 313 -29.51 -6.85 1.15
CA ALA A 313 -29.96 -8.22 1.35
C ALA A 313 -28.84 -9.26 1.15
N ARG A 314 -27.93 -9.03 0.18
CA ARG A 314 -26.77 -9.90 -0.06
C ARG A 314 -25.71 -9.74 1.04
N ALA A 315 -25.45 -8.50 1.46
CA ALA A 315 -24.53 -8.23 2.56
C ALA A 315 -25.01 -8.82 3.90
N ASP A 316 -26.31 -8.81 4.16
CA ASP A 316 -26.87 -9.44 5.37
C ASP A 316 -26.68 -10.95 5.38
N LYS A 317 -26.82 -11.62 4.21
CA LYS A 317 -26.58 -13.07 4.06
C LYS A 317 -25.10 -13.43 4.12
N PHE A 318 -24.23 -12.53 3.66
CA PHE A 318 -22.79 -12.74 3.65
C PHE A 318 -22.27 -12.96 5.08
N LEU A 319 -21.52 -14.02 5.29
CA LEU A 319 -21.02 -14.48 6.60
C LEU A 319 -22.12 -14.93 7.59
N ALA A 320 -23.29 -15.34 7.09
CA ALA A 320 -24.30 -15.97 7.93
C ALA A 320 -23.88 -17.41 8.30
N GLU A 321 -24.37 -17.90 9.45
CA GLU A 321 -24.08 -19.28 9.88
C GLU A 321 -24.53 -20.31 8.83
N GLY A 322 -23.59 -21.16 8.40
CA GLY A 322 -23.84 -22.22 7.41
C GLY A 322 -23.77 -21.75 5.94
N GLY A 323 -23.42 -20.48 5.67
CA GLY A 323 -23.19 -19.97 4.32
C GLY A 323 -21.85 -20.41 3.74
N ASP A 324 -21.80 -20.57 2.40
CA ASP A 324 -20.56 -20.78 1.68
C ASP A 324 -19.99 -19.43 1.21
N VAL A 325 -18.91 -19.00 1.85
CA VAL A 325 -18.27 -17.70 1.60
C VAL A 325 -17.90 -17.50 0.13
N VAL A 326 -17.43 -18.53 -0.56
CA VAL A 326 -17.03 -18.44 -1.99
C VAL A 326 -18.25 -18.22 -2.87
N THR A 327 -19.33 -18.95 -2.63
CA THR A 327 -20.59 -18.77 -3.37
C THR A 327 -21.18 -17.39 -3.14
N ASP A 328 -21.16 -16.90 -1.89
CA ASP A 328 -21.66 -15.58 -1.53
C ASP A 328 -20.84 -14.47 -2.20
N LEU A 329 -19.51 -14.55 -2.15
CA LEU A 329 -18.61 -13.58 -2.81
C LEU A 329 -18.81 -13.54 -4.32
N ASN A 330 -18.87 -14.71 -4.98
CA ASN A 330 -19.13 -14.77 -6.43
C ASN A 330 -20.49 -14.17 -6.79
N THR A 331 -21.52 -14.43 -6.00
CA THR A 331 -22.86 -13.88 -6.22
C THR A 331 -22.88 -12.35 -6.05
N ILE A 332 -22.17 -11.84 -5.05
CA ILE A 332 -21.96 -10.40 -4.83
C ILE A 332 -21.20 -9.79 -6.00
N LEU A 333 -20.10 -10.40 -6.43
CA LEU A 333 -19.26 -9.90 -7.52
C LEU A 333 -20.02 -9.80 -8.85
N LEU A 334 -20.78 -10.82 -9.20
CA LEU A 334 -21.61 -10.82 -10.42
C LEU A 334 -22.65 -9.70 -10.39
N PHE A 335 -23.27 -9.48 -9.24
CA PHE A 335 -24.24 -8.42 -9.06
C PHE A 335 -23.60 -7.03 -9.21
N LEU A 336 -22.49 -6.79 -8.51
CA LEU A 336 -21.76 -5.51 -8.54
C LEU A 336 -21.26 -5.17 -9.96
N LYS A 337 -20.76 -6.17 -10.71
CA LYS A 337 -20.34 -5.98 -12.11
C LYS A 337 -21.51 -5.70 -13.06
N GLY A 338 -22.67 -6.21 -12.76
CA GLY A 338 -23.90 -5.91 -13.51
C GLY A 338 -24.38 -4.47 -13.34
N GLU A 339 -24.06 -3.83 -12.22
CA GLU A 339 -24.38 -2.41 -12.01
C GLU A 339 -23.45 -1.44 -12.77
N GLN A 340 -22.31 -1.91 -13.27
CA GLN A 340 -21.37 -1.12 -14.09
C GLN A 340 -21.74 -1.08 -15.58
N SER A 341 -22.63 -1.93 -16.04
CA SER A 341 -23.10 -1.99 -17.44
C SER A 341 -24.40 -1.26 -17.63
#